data_399e7fe37c20ebf30543e48c50687130
#
_entry.id   399e7fe37c20ebf30543e48c50687130
#
_cell.length_a   1.000
_cell.length_b   1.000
_cell.length_c   1.000
_cell.angle_alpha   90.00
_cell.angle_beta   90.00
_cell.angle_gamma   90.00
#
_symmetry.space_group_name_H-M   'P 1'
#
loop_
_entity.id
_entity.type
_entity.pdbx_description
1 polymer ?
#
loop_
_entity_poly.entity_id
_entity_poly.type
_entity_poly.pdbx_seq_one_letter_code
_entity_poly.pdbx_strand_id
1 'polypeptide(L)'
;MRFVIQRVNHAKCTIDGNITGSIEKGLCVLIGVAESDTKEIADKMIKKLVNMRIFADENDKTNLSINDVDGRLILISQFTLYANCKKGNRPSFVEAGSPDMANELYEYCISECEKAVSGVQRGVFGADMKIELENDGPFTIVLDSDKL
;
A
#
# COMPACT_ATOMS: atom_id res chain seq x y z
N MET A 1 6.08 9.71 3.48
CA MET A 1 5.18 8.55 3.27
C MET A 1 5.87 7.51 2.41
N ARG A 2 5.71 6.23 2.73
CA ARG A 2 6.25 5.11 1.95
C ARG A 2 5.16 4.13 1.61
N PHE A 3 5.11 3.72 0.35
CA PHE A 3 4.31 2.59 -0.10
C PHE A 3 5.22 1.47 -0.57
N VAL A 4 4.97 0.26 -0.12
CA VAL A 4 5.53 -0.95 -0.73
C VAL A 4 4.39 -1.58 -1.53
N ILE A 5 4.55 -1.56 -2.84
CA ILE A 5 3.54 -1.92 -3.83
C ILE A 5 3.93 -3.25 -4.44
N GLN A 6 3.06 -4.25 -4.32
CA GLN A 6 3.26 -5.57 -4.90
C GLN A 6 2.14 -5.89 -5.87
N ARG A 7 2.50 -6.18 -7.13
CA ARG A 7 1.55 -6.67 -8.12
C ARG A 7 1.16 -8.09 -7.78
N VAL A 8 -0.14 -8.37 -7.72
CA VAL A 8 -0.66 -9.65 -7.24
C VAL A 8 -1.69 -10.27 -8.16
N ASN A 9 -1.75 -11.59 -8.18
CA ASN A 9 -2.86 -12.35 -8.75
C ASN A 9 -4.03 -12.46 -7.77
N HIS A 10 -3.73 -12.47 -6.48
CA HIS A 10 -4.69 -12.37 -5.39
C HIS A 10 -3.98 -11.93 -4.11
N ALA A 11 -4.74 -11.35 -3.19
CA ALA A 11 -4.28 -11.03 -1.84
C ALA A 11 -5.47 -11.00 -0.88
N LYS A 12 -5.22 -11.34 0.39
CA LYS A 12 -6.24 -11.24 1.45
C LYS A 12 -5.64 -10.84 2.78
N CYS A 13 -6.46 -10.18 3.58
CA CYS A 13 -6.18 -9.83 4.96
C CYS A 13 -7.12 -10.61 5.88
N THR A 14 -6.56 -11.27 6.89
CA THR A 14 -7.32 -12.03 7.90
C THR A 14 -6.99 -11.47 9.28
N ILE A 15 -8.01 -11.21 10.09
CA ILE A 15 -7.91 -10.76 11.48
C ILE A 15 -8.76 -11.69 12.33
N ASP A 16 -8.16 -12.27 13.37
CA ASP A 16 -8.83 -13.22 14.29
C ASP A 16 -9.60 -14.33 13.54
N GLY A 17 -9.01 -14.87 12.47
CA GLY A 17 -9.59 -15.92 11.66
C GLY A 17 -10.64 -15.47 10.64
N ASN A 18 -10.99 -14.18 10.60
CA ASN A 18 -11.98 -13.62 9.68
C ASN A 18 -11.31 -12.85 8.55
N ILE A 19 -11.71 -13.09 7.32
CA ILE A 19 -11.25 -12.31 6.16
C ILE A 19 -11.89 -10.94 6.21
N THR A 20 -11.05 -9.89 6.32
CA THR A 20 -11.50 -8.49 6.37
C THR A 20 -11.38 -7.78 5.02
N GLY A 21 -10.61 -8.34 4.10
CA GLY A 21 -10.45 -7.84 2.74
C GLY A 21 -9.83 -8.92 1.86
N SER A 22 -10.27 -8.98 0.61
CA SER A 22 -9.75 -9.92 -0.38
C SER A 22 -9.88 -9.33 -1.78
N ILE A 23 -8.83 -9.49 -2.58
CA ILE A 23 -8.82 -9.07 -3.98
C ILE A 23 -8.27 -10.21 -4.86
N GLU A 24 -8.70 -10.22 -6.11
CA GLU A 24 -8.03 -10.95 -7.18
C GLU A 24 -6.91 -10.08 -7.79
N LYS A 25 -6.76 -10.05 -9.10
CA LYS A 25 -5.73 -9.26 -9.80
C LYS A 25 -5.70 -7.80 -9.37
N GLY A 26 -4.53 -7.32 -9.01
CA GLY A 26 -4.36 -5.93 -8.61
C GLY A 26 -3.06 -5.65 -7.88
N LEU A 27 -3.14 -4.78 -6.89
CA LEU A 27 -1.98 -4.36 -6.08
C LEU A 27 -2.27 -4.52 -4.59
N CYS A 28 -1.33 -5.15 -3.89
CA CYS A 28 -1.25 -5.11 -2.43
C CYS A 28 -0.28 -3.99 -2.05
N VAL A 29 -0.75 -3.03 -1.27
CA VAL A 29 0.02 -1.83 -0.91
C VAL A 29 0.17 -1.73 0.60
N LEU A 30 1.39 -1.81 1.07
CA LEU A 30 1.74 -1.52 2.47
C LEU A 30 2.00 -0.02 2.59
N ILE A 31 1.35 0.63 3.54
CA ILE A 31 1.40 2.09 3.74
C ILE A 31 2.09 2.42 5.05
N GLY A 32 3.24 3.09 4.97
CA GLY A 32 3.94 3.68 6.10
C GLY A 32 3.78 5.19 6.11
N VAL A 33 3.45 5.74 7.27
CA VAL A 33 3.27 7.18 7.49
C VAL A 33 4.37 7.69 8.41
N ALA A 34 5.04 8.77 8.00
CA ALA A 34 6.00 9.51 8.82
C ALA A 34 5.32 10.69 9.52
N GLU A 35 5.95 11.19 10.60
CA GLU A 35 5.41 12.32 11.37
C GLU A 35 5.23 13.60 10.53
N SER A 36 6.06 13.78 9.49
CA SER A 36 6.01 14.94 8.59
C SER A 36 5.01 14.83 7.45
N ASP A 37 4.31 13.70 7.32
CA ASP A 37 3.38 13.49 6.21
C ASP A 37 2.10 14.32 6.35
N THR A 38 1.56 14.71 5.19
CA THR A 38 0.35 15.50 5.05
C THR A 38 -0.60 14.91 4.03
N LYS A 39 -1.83 15.42 3.96
CA LYS A 39 -2.80 15.01 2.92
C LYS A 39 -2.30 15.31 1.51
N GLU A 40 -1.59 16.43 1.32
CA GLU A 40 -0.98 16.81 0.04
C GLU A 40 0.09 15.80 -0.40
N ILE A 41 0.86 15.27 0.54
CA ILE A 41 1.82 14.18 0.28
C ILE A 41 1.07 12.90 -0.10
N ALA A 42 0.02 12.56 0.64
CA ALA A 42 -0.82 11.40 0.34
C ALA A 42 -1.43 11.49 -1.07
N ASP A 43 -1.94 12.66 -1.46
CA ASP A 43 -2.51 12.88 -2.80
C ASP A 43 -1.49 12.61 -3.91
N LYS A 44 -0.25 13.09 -3.75
CA LYS A 44 0.83 12.82 -4.70
C LYS A 44 1.16 11.33 -4.79
N MET A 45 1.21 10.64 -3.64
CA MET A 45 1.50 9.22 -3.56
C MET A 45 0.40 8.39 -4.24
N ILE A 46 -0.86 8.71 -3.96
CA ILE A 46 -2.02 8.03 -4.54
C ILE A 46 -2.08 8.26 -6.06
N LYS A 47 -1.89 9.51 -6.50
CA LYS A 47 -1.84 9.83 -7.93
C LYS A 47 -0.76 9.01 -8.64
N LYS A 48 0.42 8.86 -8.02
CA LYS A 48 1.49 8.03 -8.57
C LYS A 48 1.09 6.56 -8.59
N LEU A 49 0.53 6.04 -7.50
CA LEU A 49 0.09 4.64 -7.37
C LEU A 49 -0.90 4.25 -8.47
N VAL A 50 -1.98 5.02 -8.65
CA VAL A 50 -3.07 4.64 -9.57
C VAL A 50 -2.71 4.80 -11.04
N ASN A 51 -1.73 5.65 -11.36
CA ASN A 51 -1.27 5.88 -12.73
C ASN A 51 0.00 5.08 -13.07
N MET A 52 0.52 4.30 -12.15
CA MET A 52 1.72 3.50 -12.36
C MET A 52 1.44 2.39 -13.37
N ARG A 53 2.23 2.35 -14.44
CA ARG A 53 2.01 1.45 -15.58
C ARG A 53 2.84 0.18 -15.41
N ILE A 54 2.37 -0.71 -14.54
CA ILE A 54 3.10 -1.92 -14.12
C ILE A 54 2.39 -3.24 -14.44
N PHE A 55 1.33 -3.18 -15.22
CA PHE A 55 0.67 -4.38 -15.75
C PHE A 55 1.02 -4.58 -17.22
N ALA A 56 1.09 -5.85 -17.63
CA ALA A 56 1.45 -6.20 -18.99
C ALA A 56 0.32 -5.82 -19.98
N ASP A 57 0.72 -5.29 -21.14
CA ASP A 57 -0.15 -5.07 -22.28
C ASP A 57 -0.24 -6.33 -23.17
N GLU A 58 -0.92 -6.23 -24.30
CA GLU A 58 -1.10 -7.32 -25.27
C GLU A 58 0.22 -7.82 -25.90
N ASN A 59 1.29 -7.01 -25.85
CA ASN A 59 2.62 -7.36 -26.31
C ASN A 59 3.54 -7.82 -25.16
N ASP A 60 2.98 -8.13 -24.00
CA ASP A 60 3.67 -8.54 -22.77
C ASP A 60 4.68 -7.48 -22.28
N LYS A 61 4.40 -6.20 -22.55
CA LYS A 61 5.20 -5.08 -22.06
C LYS A 61 4.52 -4.43 -20.85
N THR A 62 5.30 -4.08 -19.86
CA THR A 62 4.86 -3.32 -18.67
C THR A 62 4.42 -1.93 -19.09
N ASN A 63 3.13 -1.72 -19.26
CA ASN A 63 2.56 -0.54 -19.92
C ASN A 63 1.19 -0.09 -19.43
N LEU A 64 0.45 -0.92 -18.69
CA LEU A 64 -0.91 -0.63 -18.28
C LEU A 64 -0.99 -0.29 -16.79
N SER A 65 -1.89 0.66 -16.45
CA SER A 65 -2.21 1.00 -15.07
C SER A 65 -3.19 0.02 -14.45
N ILE A 66 -3.44 0.16 -13.14
CA ILE A 66 -4.43 -0.66 -12.45
C ILE A 66 -5.83 -0.50 -13.03
N ASN A 67 -6.21 0.72 -13.45
CA ASN A 67 -7.52 0.97 -14.05
C ASN A 67 -7.64 0.39 -15.46
N ASP A 68 -6.56 0.36 -16.24
CA ASP A 68 -6.56 -0.23 -17.57
C ASP A 68 -6.84 -1.74 -17.54
N VAL A 69 -6.49 -2.41 -16.46
CA VAL A 69 -6.69 -3.86 -16.31
C VAL A 69 -7.87 -4.21 -15.39
N ASP A 70 -8.67 -3.21 -14.99
CA ASP A 70 -9.76 -3.37 -14.01
C ASP A 70 -9.28 -4.08 -12.71
N GLY A 71 -8.07 -3.74 -12.30
CA GLY A 71 -7.46 -4.29 -11.10
C GLY A 71 -8.05 -3.71 -9.82
N ARG A 72 -7.78 -4.39 -8.70
CA ARG A 72 -8.24 -4.01 -7.37
C ARG A 72 -7.08 -3.60 -6.47
N LEU A 73 -7.36 -2.83 -5.44
CA LEU A 73 -6.40 -2.48 -4.40
C LEU A 73 -6.74 -3.18 -3.09
N ILE A 74 -5.70 -3.61 -2.37
CA ILE A 74 -5.80 -3.88 -0.94
C ILE A 74 -4.75 -3.05 -0.21
N LEU A 75 -5.20 -2.21 0.72
CA LEU A 75 -4.38 -1.22 1.42
C LEU A 75 -4.18 -1.64 2.87
N ILE A 76 -2.93 -1.81 3.28
CA ILE A 76 -2.53 -2.31 4.59
C ILE A 76 -1.63 -1.28 5.27
N SER A 77 -1.98 -0.85 6.48
CA SER A 77 -1.11 0.01 7.27
C SER A 77 0.12 -0.76 7.75
N GLN A 78 1.31 -0.14 7.65
CA GLN A 78 2.59 -0.76 8.01
C GLN A 78 3.58 0.28 8.54
N PHE A 79 3.52 0.62 9.84
CA PHE A 79 4.41 1.62 10.43
C PHE A 79 5.88 1.18 10.41
N THR A 80 6.15 -0.13 10.39
CA THR A 80 7.51 -0.67 10.37
C THR A 80 8.30 -0.34 9.10
N LEU A 81 7.66 0.24 8.07
CA LEU A 81 8.36 0.80 6.92
C LEU A 81 9.26 1.98 7.29
N TYR A 82 9.04 2.58 8.47
CA TYR A 82 9.90 3.60 9.07
C TYR A 82 10.81 3.05 10.16
N ALA A 83 11.14 1.77 10.11
CA ALA A 83 12.13 1.18 10.99
C ALA A 83 13.53 1.77 10.75
N ASN A 84 14.19 2.18 11.82
CA ASN A 84 15.59 2.58 11.82
C ASN A 84 16.43 1.47 12.46
N CYS A 85 17.27 0.83 11.65
CA CYS A 85 18.12 -0.29 12.05
C CYS A 85 19.60 0.09 12.15
N LYS A 86 19.92 1.39 12.29
CA LYS A 86 21.32 1.87 12.32
C LYS A 86 22.09 1.44 13.58
N LYS A 87 21.40 1.26 14.70
CA LYS A 87 22.04 0.93 15.99
C LYS A 87 21.52 -0.40 16.53
N GLY A 88 22.42 -1.36 16.65
CA GLY A 88 22.11 -2.67 17.23
C GLY A 88 21.11 -3.47 16.39
N ASN A 89 20.56 -4.53 16.97
CA ASN A 89 19.69 -5.48 16.29
C ASN A 89 18.19 -5.23 16.55
N ARG A 90 17.87 -4.28 17.43
CA ARG A 90 16.48 -3.89 17.71
C ARG A 90 16.11 -2.65 16.90
N PRO A 91 15.15 -2.75 15.97
CA PRO A 91 14.70 -1.59 15.20
C PRO A 91 14.10 -0.51 16.09
N SER A 92 14.35 0.76 15.74
CA SER A 92 13.66 1.92 16.32
C SER A 92 12.58 2.40 15.37
N PHE A 93 11.46 2.87 15.88
CA PHE A 93 10.32 3.35 15.11
C PHE A 93 9.99 4.82 15.37
N VAL A 94 10.94 5.59 15.87
CA VAL A 94 10.75 7.02 16.20
C VAL A 94 10.45 7.90 14.98
N GLU A 95 10.77 7.44 13.77
CA GLU A 95 10.50 8.15 12.53
C GLU A 95 9.07 7.91 12.02
N ALA A 96 8.37 6.92 12.55
CA ALA A 96 6.96 6.66 12.22
C ALA A 96 6.07 7.75 12.83
N GLY A 97 5.00 8.10 12.12
CA GLY A 97 3.98 9.00 12.63
C GLY A 97 3.30 8.45 13.87
N SER A 98 2.80 9.36 14.73
CA SER A 98 2.00 8.95 15.89
C SER A 98 0.80 8.12 15.45
N PRO A 99 0.30 7.18 16.28
CA PRO A 99 -0.79 6.30 15.89
C PRO A 99 -2.04 7.02 15.38
N ASP A 100 -2.48 8.08 16.06
CA ASP A 100 -3.69 8.82 15.68
C ASP A 100 -3.53 9.53 14.32
N MET A 101 -2.42 10.22 14.13
CA MET A 101 -2.10 10.93 12.88
C MET A 101 -1.89 9.93 11.73
N ALA A 102 -1.18 8.84 11.98
CA ALA A 102 -0.93 7.82 10.98
C ALA A 102 -2.23 7.12 10.55
N ASN A 103 -3.13 6.83 11.49
CA ASN A 103 -4.44 6.28 11.19
C ASN A 103 -5.30 7.26 10.37
N GLU A 104 -5.30 8.54 10.72
CA GLU A 104 -6.03 9.56 9.94
C GLU A 104 -5.57 9.59 8.49
N LEU A 105 -4.26 9.59 8.25
CA LEU A 105 -3.72 9.58 6.88
C LEU A 105 -3.94 8.25 6.16
N TYR A 106 -3.89 7.13 6.86
CA TYR A 106 -4.24 5.83 6.29
C TYR A 106 -5.70 5.80 5.82
N GLU A 107 -6.65 6.23 6.65
CA GLU A 107 -8.06 6.34 6.29
C GLU A 107 -8.28 7.31 5.12
N TYR A 108 -7.55 8.42 5.10
CA TYR A 108 -7.55 9.37 3.99
C TYR A 108 -7.09 8.72 2.69
N CYS A 109 -5.99 7.96 2.72
CA CYS A 109 -5.51 7.21 1.55
C CYS A 109 -6.57 6.24 1.01
N ILE A 110 -7.26 5.53 1.90
CA ILE A 110 -8.34 4.61 1.50
C ILE A 110 -9.45 5.37 0.78
N SER A 111 -9.95 6.45 1.40
CA SER A 111 -11.01 7.28 0.83
C SER A 111 -10.65 7.84 -0.55
N GLU A 112 -9.44 8.32 -0.75
CA GLU A 112 -9.00 8.85 -2.04
C GLU A 112 -8.80 7.72 -3.08
N CYS A 113 -8.30 6.57 -2.67
CA CYS A 113 -8.19 5.41 -3.56
C CYS A 113 -9.57 4.89 -4.00
N GLU A 114 -10.57 4.90 -3.12
CA GLU A 114 -11.95 4.51 -3.45
C GLU A 114 -12.59 5.39 -4.54
N LYS A 115 -12.17 6.66 -4.62
CA LYS A 115 -12.61 7.58 -5.70
C LYS A 115 -11.91 7.29 -7.02
N ALA A 116 -10.71 6.73 -6.98
CA ALA A 116 -9.82 6.58 -8.14
C ALA A 116 -9.84 5.17 -8.75
N VAL A 117 -10.19 4.14 -7.98
CA VAL A 117 -10.17 2.74 -8.39
C VAL A 117 -11.50 2.08 -8.00
N SER A 118 -12.06 1.27 -8.89
CA SER A 118 -13.39 0.68 -8.72
C SER A 118 -13.50 -0.38 -7.61
N GLY A 119 -12.39 -0.91 -7.13
CA GLY A 119 -12.40 -1.91 -6.05
C GLY A 119 -11.24 -1.70 -5.10
N VAL A 120 -11.55 -1.28 -3.86
CA VAL A 120 -10.58 -1.07 -2.79
C VAL A 120 -10.99 -1.90 -1.58
N GLN A 121 -10.08 -2.75 -1.15
CA GLN A 121 -10.17 -3.50 0.10
C GLN A 121 -9.11 -2.99 1.07
N ARG A 122 -9.23 -3.35 2.33
CA ARG A 122 -8.40 -2.77 3.37
C ARG A 122 -8.17 -3.71 4.56
N GLY A 123 -7.11 -3.44 5.31
CA GLY A 123 -6.92 -3.94 6.65
C GLY A 123 -7.54 -3.03 7.71
N VAL A 124 -7.19 -3.25 8.97
CA VAL A 124 -7.58 -2.43 10.11
C VAL A 124 -6.31 -1.91 10.80
N PHE A 125 -6.21 -0.59 10.94
CA PHE A 125 -5.05 0.04 11.57
C PHE A 125 -4.84 -0.50 13.00
N GLY A 126 -3.61 -0.90 13.29
CA GLY A 126 -3.22 -1.41 14.61
C GLY A 126 -3.61 -2.85 14.92
N ALA A 127 -4.36 -3.52 14.05
CA ALA A 127 -4.72 -4.92 14.24
C ALA A 127 -3.56 -5.87 13.90
N ASP A 128 -3.57 -7.06 14.47
CA ASP A 128 -2.71 -8.17 14.05
C ASP A 128 -3.31 -8.78 12.79
N MET A 129 -2.74 -8.45 11.64
CA MET A 129 -3.22 -8.86 10.33
C MET A 129 -2.35 -9.98 9.75
N LYS A 130 -2.98 -11.03 9.24
CA LYS A 130 -2.32 -12.05 8.42
C LYS A 130 -2.57 -11.69 6.96
N ILE A 131 -1.51 -11.34 6.24
CA ILE A 131 -1.58 -10.93 4.85
C ILE A 131 -1.04 -12.07 4.01
N GLU A 132 -1.89 -12.61 3.15
CA GLU A 132 -1.50 -13.60 2.15
C GLU A 132 -1.60 -12.98 0.77
N LEU A 133 -0.61 -13.19 -0.05
CA LEU A 133 -0.60 -12.70 -1.42
C LEU A 133 0.22 -13.61 -2.34
N GLU A 134 -0.15 -13.62 -3.60
CA GLU A 134 0.70 -14.15 -4.66
C GLU A 134 1.27 -12.99 -5.46
N ASN A 135 2.56 -12.71 -5.26
CA ASN A 135 3.27 -11.67 -6.02
C ASN A 135 3.50 -12.16 -7.44
N ASP A 136 2.94 -11.42 -8.40
CA ASP A 136 3.03 -11.75 -9.82
C ASP A 136 4.27 -11.16 -10.46
N GLY A 137 5.25 -12.03 -10.71
CA GLY A 137 6.46 -11.62 -11.41
C GLY A 137 7.78 -12.17 -10.85
N PRO A 138 8.21 -11.98 -9.62
CA PRO A 138 7.72 -11.01 -8.64
C PRO A 138 7.86 -9.58 -9.13
N PHE A 139 6.97 -8.70 -8.68
CA PHE A 139 6.98 -7.29 -9.03
C PHE A 139 6.66 -6.44 -7.81
N THR A 140 7.67 -5.77 -7.27
CA THR A 140 7.58 -5.00 -6.03
C THR A 140 8.26 -3.65 -6.22
N ILE A 141 7.58 -2.58 -5.88
CA ILE A 141 8.08 -1.20 -5.95
C ILE A 141 8.00 -0.55 -4.59
N VAL A 142 9.07 0.12 -4.19
CA VAL A 142 9.08 1.04 -3.05
C VAL A 142 8.89 2.46 -3.58
N LEU A 143 7.78 3.07 -3.25
CA LEU A 143 7.49 4.47 -3.55
C LEU A 143 7.69 5.29 -2.28
N ASP A 144 8.59 6.26 -2.33
CA ASP A 144 8.95 7.11 -1.20
C ASP A 144 8.69 8.57 -1.56
N SER A 145 7.87 9.25 -0.76
CA SER A 145 7.51 10.65 -1.00
C SER A 145 8.71 11.59 -1.03
N ASP A 146 9.78 11.25 -0.31
CA ASP A 146 11.01 12.06 -0.29
C ASP A 146 11.79 11.99 -1.62
N LYS A 147 11.40 11.09 -2.51
CA LYS A 147 12.03 10.88 -3.83
C LYS A 147 11.13 11.25 -5.00
N LEU A 148 10.00 11.89 -4.73
CA LEU A 148 9.04 12.33 -5.75
C LEU A 148 9.21 13.80 -6.12
#